data_4f0a122d0cb4862c136153e789e86837
#
_entry.id   4f0a122d0cb4862c136153e789e86837
#
_cell.length_a   1.000
_cell.length_b   1.000
_cell.length_c   1.000
_cell.angle_alpha   90.00
_cell.angle_beta   90.00
_cell.angle_gamma   90.00
#
_symmetry.space_group_name_H-M   'P 1'
#
loop_
_entity.id
_entity.type
_entity.pdbx_description
1 polymer ?
#
loop_
_entity_poly.entity_id
_entity_poly.type
_entity_poly.pdbx_seq_one_letter_code
_entity_poly.pdbx_strand_id
1 'polypeptide(L)'
;MQLGLIGLGKMGGNMRERLRRAGHEVIGYDRDPEVSDVKSLGALVKALDAPRVLWVMVPHGAPTRDTVARLAGLLDKGDLVIDGGNSRFTDDFEHEKMLKAKGIGYLDCGVSGGIWGLDNGYGLMVGGTKTNVRKAMPLFDALRPEGPREEGFVHAGEVGAGHYAKMVHNGIEYGLMHAYAEGYELLTKKDIVKDVAGSFKAWSRGTVVRSWLLDLMAKALEENPGLEDVSDYTADSGEGRWTVEEAIALSVPMPVISASLFARFASRQESSPTMQAVAALRGQFGGHHVMTLEEGESLRAEAAAGPKTADAARAKAERKEEKPAARRTKRKAVKSAADKGREAASAGPSSGSGSTTEESGDTEKSRSTAKSPDAAKAGPTSGTGSTND
;
A
#
# COMPACT_ATOMS: atom_id res chain seq x y z
N MET A 1 8.07 -28.60 18.80
CA MET A 1 6.66 -29.08 18.90
C MET A 1 6.34 -29.86 17.63
N GLN A 2 5.42 -30.83 17.75
CA GLN A 2 4.82 -31.49 16.59
C GLN A 2 3.53 -30.78 16.21
N LEU A 3 3.25 -30.62 14.91
CA LEU A 3 1.99 -30.06 14.39
C LEU A 3 1.66 -30.60 13.00
N GLY A 4 0.37 -30.60 12.66
CA GLY A 4 -0.13 -30.81 11.31
C GLY A 4 -0.38 -29.50 10.60
N LEU A 5 0.09 -29.34 9.36
CA LEU A 5 -0.19 -28.18 8.54
C LEU A 5 -0.99 -28.60 7.30
N ILE A 6 -2.12 -27.95 7.09
CA ILE A 6 -3.13 -28.29 6.05
C ILE A 6 -3.20 -27.15 5.03
N GLY A 7 -2.94 -27.46 3.77
CA GLY A 7 -2.79 -26.49 2.71
C GLY A 7 -1.34 -26.06 2.52
N LEU A 8 -0.67 -26.63 1.51
CA LEU A 8 0.76 -26.47 1.25
C LEU A 8 1.05 -25.63 -0.01
N GLY A 9 0.13 -24.75 -0.36
CA GLY A 9 0.39 -23.75 -1.39
C GLY A 9 1.55 -22.82 -1.02
N LYS A 10 1.76 -21.74 -1.77
CA LYS A 10 2.90 -20.83 -1.58
C LYS A 10 3.13 -20.40 -0.13
N MET A 11 2.07 -19.99 0.57
CA MET A 11 2.17 -19.55 1.97
C MET A 11 2.40 -20.74 2.92
N GLY A 12 1.51 -21.74 2.89
CA GLY A 12 1.61 -22.89 3.80
C GLY A 12 2.88 -23.70 3.61
N GLY A 13 3.34 -23.87 2.36
CA GLY A 13 4.63 -24.51 2.08
C GLY A 13 5.81 -23.76 2.70
N ASN A 14 5.85 -22.44 2.56
CA ASN A 14 6.88 -21.59 3.18
C ASN A 14 6.80 -21.62 4.71
N MET A 15 5.60 -21.62 5.29
CA MET A 15 5.40 -21.71 6.75
C MET A 15 5.89 -23.08 7.27
N ARG A 16 5.57 -24.19 6.55
CA ARG A 16 6.07 -25.52 6.87
C ARG A 16 7.60 -25.54 6.94
N GLU A 17 8.24 -24.99 5.94
CA GLU A 17 9.69 -24.93 5.85
C GLU A 17 10.30 -24.07 6.97
N ARG A 18 9.74 -22.89 7.24
CA ARG A 18 10.23 -22.01 8.31
C ARG A 18 10.09 -22.65 9.69
N LEU A 19 8.97 -23.32 9.95
CA LEU A 19 8.75 -24.07 11.20
C LEU A 19 9.73 -25.24 11.35
N ARG A 20 10.01 -25.98 10.25
CA ARG A 20 11.00 -27.06 10.25
C ARG A 20 12.41 -26.53 10.52
N ARG A 21 12.80 -25.39 9.92
CA ARG A 21 14.09 -24.71 10.22
C ARG A 21 14.21 -24.30 11.69
N ALA A 22 13.11 -23.95 12.32
CA ALA A 22 13.06 -23.63 13.75
C ALA A 22 13.04 -24.87 14.67
N GLY A 23 13.17 -26.08 14.13
CA GLY A 23 13.22 -27.33 14.90
C GLY A 23 11.85 -27.90 15.30
N HIS A 24 10.77 -27.47 14.65
CA HIS A 24 9.45 -28.10 14.84
C HIS A 24 9.28 -29.30 13.90
N GLU A 25 8.60 -30.33 14.37
CA GLU A 25 8.17 -31.46 13.56
C GLU A 25 6.86 -31.10 12.88
N VAL A 26 6.88 -30.91 11.56
CA VAL A 26 5.69 -30.49 10.80
C VAL A 26 5.33 -31.57 9.79
N ILE A 27 4.14 -32.13 9.93
CA ILE A 27 3.55 -33.06 8.97
C ILE A 27 2.55 -32.29 8.14
N GLY A 28 2.76 -32.20 6.84
CA GLY A 28 1.95 -31.43 5.92
C GLY A 28 0.92 -32.29 5.18
N TYR A 29 -0.28 -31.76 4.99
CA TYR A 29 -1.29 -32.33 4.13
C TYR A 29 -1.82 -31.30 3.11
N ASP A 30 -1.85 -31.73 1.88
CA ASP A 30 -2.53 -31.01 0.79
C ASP A 30 -3.35 -31.99 -0.06
N ARG A 31 -4.27 -31.48 -0.89
CA ARG A 31 -4.96 -32.27 -1.91
C ARG A 31 -4.05 -32.68 -3.05
N ASP A 32 -3.02 -31.90 -3.29
CA ASP A 32 -1.94 -32.23 -4.23
C ASP A 32 -0.99 -33.24 -3.55
N PRO A 33 -0.93 -34.49 -4.05
CA PRO A 33 -0.09 -35.53 -3.48
C PRO A 33 1.42 -35.24 -3.62
N GLU A 34 1.83 -34.41 -4.57
CA GLU A 34 3.23 -34.12 -4.84
C GLU A 34 3.88 -33.29 -3.71
N VAL A 35 3.08 -32.48 -2.99
CA VAL A 35 3.58 -31.65 -1.88
C VAL A 35 3.16 -32.16 -0.50
N SER A 36 2.29 -33.18 -0.44
CA SER A 36 1.72 -33.71 0.79
C SER A 36 2.58 -34.80 1.41
N ASP A 37 2.84 -34.73 2.72
CA ASP A 37 3.58 -35.77 3.47
C ASP A 37 2.69 -37.00 3.75
N VAL A 38 1.36 -36.86 3.68
CA VAL A 38 0.38 -37.91 4.01
C VAL A 38 -0.79 -37.95 3.01
N LYS A 39 -1.44 -39.11 2.89
CA LYS A 39 -2.49 -39.35 1.86
C LYS A 39 -3.87 -38.74 2.16
N SER A 40 -4.13 -38.36 3.40
CA SER A 40 -5.43 -37.83 3.79
C SER A 40 -5.38 -37.07 5.11
N LEU A 41 -6.41 -36.25 5.36
CA LEU A 41 -6.58 -35.53 6.62
C LEU A 41 -6.65 -36.49 7.82
N GLY A 42 -7.33 -37.66 7.69
CA GLY A 42 -7.36 -38.69 8.73
C GLY A 42 -5.99 -39.33 8.98
N ALA A 43 -5.16 -39.49 7.94
CA ALA A 43 -3.79 -39.96 8.09
C ALA A 43 -2.91 -38.91 8.80
N LEU A 44 -3.09 -37.62 8.50
CA LEU A 44 -2.43 -36.51 9.21
C LEU A 44 -2.73 -36.59 10.72
N VAL A 45 -4.00 -36.64 11.09
CA VAL A 45 -4.42 -36.67 12.50
C VAL A 45 -3.86 -37.88 13.23
N LYS A 46 -3.81 -39.06 12.58
CA LYS A 46 -3.24 -40.30 13.17
C LYS A 46 -1.73 -40.27 13.35
N ALA A 47 -1.04 -39.47 12.57
CA ALA A 47 0.42 -39.32 12.62
C ALA A 47 0.89 -38.32 13.70
N LEU A 48 -0.05 -37.64 14.38
CA LEU A 48 0.26 -36.65 15.41
C LEU A 48 -0.06 -37.20 16.81
N ASP A 49 0.81 -36.87 17.76
CA ASP A 49 0.64 -37.18 19.18
C ASP A 49 -0.35 -36.23 19.85
N ALA A 50 -1.24 -36.73 20.67
CA ALA A 50 -2.17 -35.92 21.43
C ALA A 50 -1.48 -35.21 22.63
N PRO A 51 -1.85 -33.97 22.97
CA PRO A 51 -2.82 -33.12 22.33
C PRO A 51 -2.30 -32.50 21.04
N ARG A 52 -3.00 -32.74 19.95
CA ARG A 52 -2.60 -32.36 18.59
C ARG A 52 -2.79 -30.86 18.34
N VAL A 53 -1.94 -30.28 17.48
CA VAL A 53 -2.10 -28.92 16.96
C VAL A 53 -2.17 -29.00 15.44
N LEU A 54 -3.23 -28.47 14.86
CA LEU A 54 -3.48 -28.42 13.42
C LEU A 54 -3.53 -26.95 12.97
N TRP A 55 -2.75 -26.60 11.96
CA TRP A 55 -2.75 -25.28 11.35
C TRP A 55 -3.34 -25.37 9.93
N VAL A 56 -4.40 -24.60 9.67
CA VAL A 56 -5.15 -24.59 8.41
C VAL A 56 -4.74 -23.38 7.58
N MET A 57 -4.32 -23.61 6.33
CA MET A 57 -3.88 -22.61 5.36
C MET A 57 -4.55 -22.82 4.00
N VAL A 58 -5.86 -23.06 4.02
CA VAL A 58 -6.65 -23.27 2.80
C VAL A 58 -7.41 -21.99 2.41
N PRO A 59 -7.93 -21.88 1.16
CA PRO A 59 -8.74 -20.75 0.75
C PRO A 59 -9.97 -20.55 1.65
N HIS A 60 -10.34 -19.28 1.88
CA HIS A 60 -11.50 -18.92 2.70
C HIS A 60 -12.83 -19.50 2.18
N GLY A 61 -13.85 -19.48 3.01
CA GLY A 61 -15.20 -19.90 2.67
C GLY A 61 -15.39 -21.42 2.75
N ALA A 62 -15.96 -22.05 1.73
CA ALA A 62 -16.26 -23.49 1.75
C ALA A 62 -15.04 -24.39 2.04
N PRO A 63 -13.86 -24.17 1.42
CA PRO A 63 -12.68 -24.99 1.72
C PRO A 63 -12.29 -24.99 3.21
N THR A 64 -12.32 -23.84 3.86
CA THR A 64 -12.02 -23.72 5.30
C THR A 64 -13.10 -24.36 6.14
N ARG A 65 -14.38 -24.04 5.90
CA ARG A 65 -15.51 -24.64 6.64
C ARG A 65 -15.51 -26.16 6.57
N ASP A 66 -15.32 -26.74 5.37
CA ASP A 66 -15.29 -28.18 5.17
C ASP A 66 -14.09 -28.83 5.89
N THR A 67 -12.94 -28.18 5.86
CA THR A 67 -11.74 -28.66 6.55
C THR A 67 -11.94 -28.66 8.06
N VAL A 68 -12.43 -27.57 8.64
CA VAL A 68 -12.72 -27.45 10.08
C VAL A 68 -13.78 -28.46 10.50
N ALA A 69 -14.86 -28.62 9.73
CA ALA A 69 -15.90 -29.60 10.02
C ALA A 69 -15.36 -31.04 10.02
N ARG A 70 -14.51 -31.40 9.07
CA ARG A 70 -13.86 -32.73 9.03
C ARG A 70 -12.89 -32.90 10.20
N LEU A 71 -12.12 -31.89 10.59
CA LEU A 71 -11.26 -31.92 11.76
C LEU A 71 -12.07 -32.11 13.04
N ALA A 72 -13.21 -31.45 13.17
CA ALA A 72 -14.10 -31.64 14.30
C ALA A 72 -14.59 -33.09 14.42
N GLY A 73 -14.64 -33.87 13.33
CA GLY A 73 -14.95 -35.30 13.33
C GLY A 73 -13.78 -36.25 13.62
N LEU A 74 -12.55 -35.76 13.56
CA LEU A 74 -11.33 -36.56 13.67
C LEU A 74 -10.51 -36.28 14.94
N LEU A 75 -10.68 -35.10 15.54
CA LEU A 75 -9.92 -34.66 16.70
C LEU A 75 -10.60 -34.94 18.00
N ASP A 76 -9.82 -34.99 19.08
CA ASP A 76 -10.25 -35.30 20.43
C ASP A 76 -10.21 -34.04 21.33
N LYS A 77 -10.84 -34.16 22.51
CA LYS A 77 -10.77 -33.13 23.55
C LYS A 77 -9.32 -32.77 23.89
N GLY A 78 -9.01 -31.50 23.91
CA GLY A 78 -7.68 -30.98 24.22
C GLY A 78 -6.81 -30.68 23.00
N ASP A 79 -7.19 -31.14 21.81
CA ASP A 79 -6.57 -30.76 20.55
C ASP A 79 -6.83 -29.26 20.25
N LEU A 80 -6.06 -28.68 19.32
CA LEU A 80 -6.15 -27.29 18.95
C LEU A 80 -6.14 -27.15 17.42
N VAL A 81 -7.08 -26.37 16.89
CA VAL A 81 -7.12 -25.94 15.50
C VAL A 81 -6.77 -24.45 15.42
N ILE A 82 -5.89 -24.08 14.51
CA ILE A 82 -5.51 -22.69 14.17
C ILE A 82 -5.93 -22.47 12.72
N ASP A 83 -6.86 -21.55 12.47
CA ASP A 83 -7.16 -21.08 11.12
C ASP A 83 -6.24 -19.91 10.79
N GLY A 84 -5.29 -20.12 9.89
CA GLY A 84 -4.34 -19.11 9.41
C GLY A 84 -4.61 -18.67 7.97
N GLY A 85 -5.76 -19.02 7.42
CA GLY A 85 -6.20 -18.59 6.11
C GLY A 85 -6.57 -17.11 6.07
N ASN A 86 -6.97 -16.63 4.90
CA ASN A 86 -7.59 -15.30 4.75
C ASN A 86 -9.09 -15.39 5.01
N SER A 87 -9.49 -15.93 6.17
CA SER A 87 -10.88 -16.22 6.50
C SER A 87 -11.63 -14.95 6.92
N ARG A 88 -12.94 -14.96 6.71
CA ARG A 88 -13.82 -13.91 7.22
C ARG A 88 -14.02 -14.12 8.72
N PHE A 89 -13.74 -13.10 9.52
CA PHE A 89 -13.82 -13.19 10.99
C PHE A 89 -15.18 -13.68 11.52
N THR A 90 -16.27 -13.47 10.78
CA THR A 90 -17.61 -13.96 11.14
C THR A 90 -17.73 -15.49 11.07
N ASP A 91 -16.95 -16.15 10.22
CA ASP A 91 -16.94 -17.61 10.11
C ASP A 91 -16.25 -18.26 11.33
N ASP A 92 -15.33 -17.52 11.98
CA ASP A 92 -14.59 -18.00 13.17
C ASP A 92 -15.50 -18.34 14.35
N PHE A 93 -16.58 -17.58 14.53
CA PHE A 93 -17.55 -17.84 15.61
C PHE A 93 -18.25 -19.20 15.45
N GLU A 94 -18.59 -19.57 14.22
CA GLU A 94 -19.19 -20.88 13.95
C GLU A 94 -18.16 -22.01 14.04
N HIS A 95 -16.91 -21.75 13.61
CA HIS A 95 -15.80 -22.70 13.75
C HIS A 95 -15.50 -22.98 15.23
N GLU A 96 -15.35 -21.93 16.06
CA GLU A 96 -15.16 -22.09 17.50
C GLU A 96 -16.29 -22.86 18.14
N LYS A 97 -17.54 -22.50 17.90
CA LYS A 97 -18.71 -23.12 18.44
C LYS A 97 -18.74 -24.63 18.16
N MET A 98 -18.46 -25.02 16.92
CA MET A 98 -18.40 -26.42 16.48
C MET A 98 -17.33 -27.23 17.23
N LEU A 99 -16.12 -26.69 17.32
CA LEU A 99 -14.96 -27.33 17.93
C LEU A 99 -15.08 -27.36 19.45
N LYS A 100 -15.50 -26.26 20.06
CA LYS A 100 -15.72 -26.13 21.52
C LYS A 100 -16.75 -27.13 22.07
N ALA A 101 -17.78 -27.43 21.31
CA ALA A 101 -18.76 -28.47 21.67
C ALA A 101 -18.14 -29.88 21.89
N LYS A 102 -16.94 -30.09 21.32
CA LYS A 102 -16.14 -31.30 21.46
C LYS A 102 -14.92 -31.15 22.39
N GLY A 103 -14.77 -29.98 23.00
CA GLY A 103 -13.61 -29.66 23.86
C GLY A 103 -12.31 -29.43 23.09
N ILE A 104 -12.39 -29.14 21.80
CA ILE A 104 -11.27 -28.81 20.93
C ILE A 104 -11.07 -27.29 20.97
N GLY A 105 -9.82 -26.84 21.12
CA GLY A 105 -9.46 -25.43 21.09
C GLY A 105 -9.51 -24.88 19.66
N TYR A 106 -9.77 -23.56 19.57
CA TYR A 106 -9.72 -22.83 18.31
C TYR A 106 -8.96 -21.51 18.47
N LEU A 107 -8.19 -21.14 17.44
CA LEU A 107 -7.58 -19.83 17.26
C LEU A 107 -7.77 -19.41 15.80
N ASP A 108 -8.07 -18.15 15.58
CA ASP A 108 -7.95 -17.49 14.30
C ASP A 108 -6.64 -16.73 14.25
N CYS A 109 -5.95 -16.77 13.11
CA CYS A 109 -4.63 -16.16 12.96
C CYS A 109 -4.50 -15.46 11.61
N GLY A 110 -4.65 -14.15 11.58
CA GLY A 110 -4.28 -13.36 10.42
C GLY A 110 -2.78 -13.40 10.20
N VAL A 111 -2.36 -13.84 9.01
CA VAL A 111 -0.96 -13.98 8.63
C VAL A 111 -0.63 -12.97 7.52
N SER A 112 0.38 -12.12 7.72
CA SER A 112 0.88 -11.16 6.74
C SER A 112 2.38 -11.37 6.49
N GLY A 113 2.85 -11.22 5.26
CA GLY A 113 4.26 -11.44 4.88
C GLY A 113 4.44 -12.05 3.49
N GLY A 114 3.35 -12.59 2.92
CA GLY A 114 3.33 -13.15 1.57
C GLY A 114 4.41 -14.20 1.33
N ILE A 115 4.95 -14.21 0.12
CA ILE A 115 6.02 -15.15 -0.27
C ILE A 115 7.36 -14.89 0.44
N TRP A 116 7.57 -13.67 0.93
CA TRP A 116 8.78 -13.24 1.61
C TRP A 116 8.85 -13.70 3.08
N GLY A 117 7.74 -14.19 3.63
CA GLY A 117 7.67 -14.63 5.02
C GLY A 117 8.55 -15.83 5.33
N LEU A 118 8.98 -16.63 4.33
CA LEU A 118 9.95 -17.70 4.55
C LEU A 118 11.24 -17.18 5.18
N ASP A 119 11.77 -16.10 4.65
CA ASP A 119 13.05 -15.53 5.08
C ASP A 119 12.88 -14.43 6.13
N ASN A 120 11.89 -13.55 5.94
CA ASN A 120 11.69 -12.37 6.78
C ASN A 120 10.76 -12.59 7.99
N GLY A 121 10.04 -13.73 8.04
CA GLY A 121 8.98 -13.97 9.01
C GLY A 121 7.64 -13.37 8.62
N TYR A 122 6.62 -13.68 9.43
CA TYR A 122 5.23 -13.27 9.21
C TYR A 122 4.73 -12.40 10.35
N GLY A 123 4.06 -11.31 10.04
CA GLY A 123 3.25 -10.57 11.01
C GLY A 123 2.00 -11.38 11.37
N LEU A 124 1.79 -11.64 12.66
CA LEU A 124 0.76 -12.53 13.18
C LEU A 124 -0.21 -11.79 14.08
N MET A 125 -1.48 -11.83 13.75
CA MET A 125 -2.59 -11.26 14.52
C MET A 125 -3.48 -12.40 14.97
N VAL A 126 -3.54 -12.70 16.26
CA VAL A 126 -4.19 -13.92 16.78
C VAL A 126 -5.38 -13.58 17.64
N GLY A 127 -6.51 -14.23 17.35
CA GLY A 127 -7.72 -14.22 18.16
C GLY A 127 -7.94 -15.56 18.87
N GLY A 128 -8.52 -15.50 20.07
CA GLY A 128 -8.90 -16.67 20.87
C GLY A 128 -8.45 -16.63 22.31
N THR A 129 -8.66 -17.74 23.05
CA THR A 129 -8.37 -17.76 24.48
C THR A 129 -6.87 -17.65 24.80
N LYS A 130 -6.49 -16.92 25.86
CA LYS A 130 -5.10 -16.81 26.34
C LYS A 130 -4.43 -18.18 26.56
N THR A 131 -5.20 -19.18 26.93
CA THR A 131 -4.70 -20.57 27.14
C THR A 131 -4.28 -21.21 25.83
N ASN A 132 -5.08 -21.12 24.79
CA ASN A 132 -4.76 -21.65 23.47
C ASN A 132 -3.60 -20.87 22.83
N VAL A 133 -3.59 -19.55 22.96
CA VAL A 133 -2.47 -18.72 22.49
C VAL A 133 -1.15 -19.12 23.15
N ARG A 134 -1.13 -19.31 24.47
CA ARG A 134 0.08 -19.78 25.18
C ARG A 134 0.54 -21.17 24.71
N LYS A 135 -0.41 -22.08 24.42
CA LYS A 135 -0.12 -23.43 23.91
C LYS A 135 0.58 -23.36 22.53
N ALA A 136 0.14 -22.46 21.67
CA ALA A 136 0.68 -22.29 20.32
C ALA A 136 1.86 -21.30 20.23
N MET A 137 2.23 -20.62 21.33
CA MET A 137 3.26 -19.57 21.31
C MET A 137 4.58 -19.98 20.69
N PRO A 138 5.13 -21.20 20.92
CA PRO A 138 6.36 -21.59 20.25
C PRO A 138 6.27 -21.59 18.71
N LEU A 139 5.09 -21.86 18.14
CA LEU A 139 4.87 -21.80 16.69
C LEU A 139 4.84 -20.35 16.19
N PHE A 140 4.18 -19.46 16.95
CA PHE A 140 4.16 -18.03 16.63
C PHE A 140 5.56 -17.43 16.69
N ASP A 141 6.35 -17.78 17.71
CA ASP A 141 7.74 -17.32 17.84
C ASP A 141 8.64 -17.79 16.69
N ALA A 142 8.41 -18.98 16.16
CA ALA A 142 9.12 -19.51 15.01
C ALA A 142 8.73 -18.83 13.68
N LEU A 143 7.46 -18.42 13.57
CA LEU A 143 6.93 -17.83 12.34
C LEU A 143 7.15 -16.32 12.24
N ARG A 144 7.09 -15.58 13.35
CA ARG A 144 7.25 -14.12 13.33
C ARG A 144 8.64 -13.68 12.86
N PRO A 145 8.81 -12.40 12.51
CA PRO A 145 10.13 -11.82 12.25
C PRO A 145 11.04 -11.92 13.48
N GLU A 146 12.34 -11.85 13.25
CA GLU A 146 13.32 -11.66 14.32
C GLU A 146 13.12 -10.30 15.01
N GLY A 147 13.51 -10.21 16.28
CA GLY A 147 13.36 -9.00 17.08
C GLY A 147 12.33 -9.12 18.19
N PRO A 148 11.85 -7.99 18.75
CA PRO A 148 10.83 -7.98 19.80
C PRO A 148 9.55 -8.68 19.34
N ARG A 149 8.94 -9.46 20.23
CA ARG A 149 7.74 -10.23 19.88
C ARG A 149 6.59 -9.32 19.47
N GLU A 150 6.40 -8.22 20.16
CA GLU A 150 5.35 -7.24 19.93
C GLU A 150 5.44 -6.52 18.57
N GLU A 151 6.57 -6.58 17.90
CA GLU A 151 6.75 -6.00 16.57
C GLU A 151 6.35 -6.96 15.43
N GLY A 152 6.09 -8.23 15.75
CA GLY A 152 5.70 -9.24 14.75
C GLY A 152 4.54 -10.14 15.16
N PHE A 153 4.06 -10.00 16.41
CA PHE A 153 2.97 -10.81 16.95
C PHE A 153 2.07 -9.97 17.87
N VAL A 154 0.78 -10.17 17.74
CA VAL A 154 -0.22 -9.63 18.67
C VAL A 154 -1.32 -10.65 18.98
N HIS A 155 -1.64 -10.82 20.28
CA HIS A 155 -2.90 -11.41 20.69
C HIS A 155 -3.97 -10.32 20.66
N ALA A 156 -4.72 -10.25 19.56
CA ALA A 156 -5.62 -9.15 19.24
C ALA A 156 -6.90 -9.15 20.09
N GLY A 157 -7.28 -10.29 20.63
CA GLY A 157 -8.51 -10.44 21.44
C GLY A 157 -9.08 -11.84 21.46
N GLU A 158 -10.37 -11.95 21.71
CA GLU A 158 -11.10 -13.22 21.63
C GLU A 158 -11.20 -13.71 20.17
N VAL A 159 -11.84 -14.86 19.95
CA VAL A 159 -12.02 -15.46 18.63
C VAL A 159 -12.62 -14.46 17.63
N GLY A 160 -12.08 -14.44 16.42
CA GLY A 160 -12.40 -13.50 15.35
C GLY A 160 -11.52 -12.24 15.33
N ALA A 161 -10.87 -11.89 16.45
CA ALA A 161 -10.07 -10.66 16.56
C ALA A 161 -8.82 -10.66 15.66
N GLY A 162 -8.22 -11.82 15.43
CA GLY A 162 -7.05 -11.97 14.58
C GLY A 162 -7.38 -11.73 13.11
N HIS A 163 -8.39 -12.42 12.59
CA HIS A 163 -8.87 -12.22 11.22
C HIS A 163 -9.46 -10.81 11.03
N TYR A 164 -10.16 -10.25 12.02
CA TYR A 164 -10.64 -8.88 11.97
C TYR A 164 -9.49 -7.87 11.83
N ALA A 165 -8.46 -7.99 12.67
CA ALA A 165 -7.28 -7.14 12.60
C ALA A 165 -6.57 -7.28 11.25
N LYS A 166 -6.47 -8.52 10.72
CA LYS A 166 -5.89 -8.80 9.39
C LYS A 166 -6.73 -8.20 8.26
N MET A 167 -8.05 -8.28 8.34
CA MET A 167 -8.97 -7.67 7.38
C MET A 167 -8.75 -6.16 7.29
N VAL A 168 -8.68 -5.47 8.44
CA VAL A 168 -8.40 -4.02 8.48
C VAL A 168 -7.01 -3.70 7.94
N HIS A 169 -6.00 -4.50 8.29
CA HIS A 169 -4.65 -4.38 7.72
C HIS A 169 -4.70 -4.42 6.19
N ASN A 170 -5.43 -5.36 5.59
CA ASN A 170 -5.55 -5.45 4.13
C ASN A 170 -6.34 -4.28 3.53
N GLY A 171 -7.33 -3.75 4.23
CA GLY A 171 -7.99 -2.50 3.82
C GLY A 171 -7.01 -1.34 3.73
N ILE A 172 -6.15 -1.15 4.73
CA ILE A 172 -5.08 -0.15 4.73
C ILE A 172 -4.10 -0.39 3.57
N GLU A 173 -3.72 -1.64 3.33
CA GLU A 173 -2.85 -2.04 2.21
C GLU A 173 -3.43 -1.59 0.86
N TYR A 174 -4.75 -1.75 0.63
CA TYR A 174 -5.44 -1.28 -0.57
C TYR A 174 -5.30 0.23 -0.75
N GLY A 175 -5.53 0.99 0.32
CA GLY A 175 -5.41 2.46 0.30
C GLY A 175 -3.98 2.92 0.00
N LEU A 176 -2.98 2.29 0.62
CA LEU A 176 -1.56 2.62 0.40
C LEU A 176 -1.12 2.30 -1.04
N MET A 177 -1.47 1.12 -1.55
CA MET A 177 -1.16 0.75 -2.94
C MET A 177 -1.78 1.74 -3.93
N HIS A 178 -3.03 2.12 -3.69
CA HIS A 178 -3.73 3.06 -4.57
C HIS A 178 -3.11 4.46 -4.53
N ALA A 179 -2.74 4.96 -3.35
CA ALA A 179 -2.07 6.25 -3.21
C ALA A 179 -0.71 6.30 -3.94
N TYR A 180 0.09 5.23 -3.87
CA TYR A 180 1.33 5.13 -4.66
C TYR A 180 1.06 5.07 -6.16
N ALA A 181 0.02 4.35 -6.59
CA ALA A 181 -0.36 4.24 -7.99
C ALA A 181 -0.83 5.58 -8.59
N GLU A 182 -1.65 6.34 -7.87
CA GLU A 182 -2.05 7.70 -8.26
C GLU A 182 -0.83 8.63 -8.36
N GLY A 183 0.09 8.56 -7.39
CA GLY A 183 1.35 9.32 -7.43
C GLY A 183 2.22 8.94 -8.63
N TYR A 184 2.32 7.65 -8.93
CA TYR A 184 3.02 7.16 -10.13
C TYR A 184 2.42 7.73 -11.41
N GLU A 185 1.10 7.61 -11.60
CA GLU A 185 0.43 8.13 -12.79
C GLU A 185 0.65 9.64 -12.95
N LEU A 186 0.51 10.41 -11.87
CA LEU A 186 0.73 11.86 -11.92
C LEU A 186 2.16 12.22 -12.32
N LEU A 187 3.16 11.52 -11.79
CA LEU A 187 4.58 11.74 -12.14
C LEU A 187 4.86 11.41 -13.61
N THR A 188 4.27 10.33 -14.13
CA THR A 188 4.45 9.93 -15.53
C THR A 188 3.81 10.89 -16.52
N LYS A 189 2.72 11.58 -16.13
CA LYS A 189 2.04 12.59 -16.96
C LYS A 189 2.78 13.93 -17.05
N LYS A 190 3.79 14.16 -16.21
CA LYS A 190 4.48 15.46 -16.14
C LYS A 190 5.92 15.36 -16.64
N ASP A 191 6.22 16.02 -17.78
CA ASP A 191 7.54 15.96 -18.45
C ASP A 191 8.72 16.52 -17.63
N ILE A 192 8.49 17.24 -16.55
CA ILE A 192 9.57 17.79 -15.71
C ILE A 192 10.24 16.70 -14.86
N VAL A 193 9.54 15.59 -14.54
CA VAL A 193 10.11 14.46 -13.83
C VAL A 193 10.61 13.45 -14.87
N LYS A 194 11.92 13.27 -14.93
CA LYS A 194 12.55 12.38 -15.92
C LYS A 194 12.86 10.99 -15.40
N ASP A 195 12.99 10.86 -14.08
CA ASP A 195 13.30 9.61 -13.40
C ASP A 195 12.24 9.31 -12.34
N VAL A 196 11.14 8.68 -12.77
CA VAL A 196 10.04 8.29 -11.89
C VAL A 196 10.47 7.14 -10.99
N ALA A 197 11.16 6.12 -11.52
CA ALA A 197 11.65 4.99 -10.77
C ALA A 197 12.64 5.42 -9.67
N GLY A 198 13.60 6.28 -10.03
CA GLY A 198 14.55 6.87 -9.07
C GLY A 198 13.87 7.70 -7.99
N SER A 199 12.75 8.38 -8.30
CA SER A 199 11.96 9.11 -7.31
C SER A 199 11.39 8.17 -6.25
N PHE A 200 10.73 7.07 -6.64
CA PHE A 200 10.22 6.05 -5.72
C PHE A 200 11.34 5.42 -4.89
N LYS A 201 12.47 5.11 -5.52
CA LYS A 201 13.65 4.57 -4.83
C LYS A 201 14.21 5.55 -3.80
N ALA A 202 14.31 6.83 -4.13
CA ALA A 202 14.76 7.85 -3.19
C ALA A 202 13.82 8.00 -1.99
N TRP A 203 12.50 7.85 -2.19
CA TRP A 203 11.53 7.93 -1.11
C TRP A 203 11.55 6.73 -0.15
N SER A 204 12.09 5.60 -0.55
CA SER A 204 12.23 4.41 0.31
C SER A 204 13.09 4.66 1.55
N ARG A 205 13.90 5.73 1.56
CA ARG A 205 14.74 6.09 2.72
C ARG A 205 14.62 7.57 3.07
N GLY A 206 14.47 7.85 4.35
CA GLY A 206 14.50 9.23 4.88
C GLY A 206 13.22 10.03 4.63
N THR A 207 12.16 9.45 4.08
CA THR A 207 10.88 10.13 3.87
C THR A 207 9.77 9.51 4.69
N VAL A 208 8.69 10.27 4.93
CA VAL A 208 7.53 9.83 5.72
C VAL A 208 6.65 8.82 5.01
N VAL A 209 6.78 8.70 3.68
CA VAL A 209 6.00 7.76 2.86
C VAL A 209 6.68 6.40 2.73
N ARG A 210 7.80 6.18 3.39
CA ARG A 210 8.48 4.89 3.33
C ARG A 210 7.61 3.76 3.86
N SER A 211 7.61 2.64 3.16
CA SER A 211 6.98 1.39 3.59
C SER A 211 7.54 0.23 2.78
N TRP A 212 7.30 -0.99 3.22
CA TRP A 212 7.66 -2.15 2.39
C TRP A 212 6.91 -2.16 1.04
N LEU A 213 5.67 -1.68 0.98
CA LEU A 213 4.95 -1.52 -0.29
C LEU A 213 5.65 -0.54 -1.24
N LEU A 214 6.23 0.54 -0.70
CA LEU A 214 7.02 1.48 -1.49
C LEU A 214 8.31 0.84 -2.04
N ASP A 215 9.00 0.03 -1.21
CA ASP A 215 10.19 -0.71 -1.66
C ASP A 215 9.84 -1.67 -2.80
N LEU A 216 8.69 -2.36 -2.69
CA LEU A 216 8.19 -3.25 -3.75
C LEU A 216 7.80 -2.47 -5.02
N MET A 217 7.20 -1.29 -4.89
CA MET A 217 6.89 -0.42 -6.03
C MET A 217 8.18 0.06 -6.71
N ALA A 218 9.18 0.50 -5.95
CA ALA A 218 10.47 0.90 -6.48
C ALA A 218 11.15 -0.25 -7.25
N LYS A 219 11.11 -1.46 -6.69
CA LYS A 219 11.61 -2.66 -7.36
C LYS A 219 10.87 -2.97 -8.66
N ALA A 220 9.54 -2.91 -8.66
CA ALA A 220 8.73 -3.16 -9.86
C ALA A 220 9.06 -2.14 -10.97
N LEU A 221 9.26 -0.87 -10.63
CA LEU A 221 9.65 0.17 -11.58
C LEU A 221 11.11 0.05 -12.06
N GLU A 222 12.01 -0.52 -11.27
CA GLU A 222 13.37 -0.84 -11.73
C GLU A 222 13.36 -1.99 -12.76
N GLU A 223 12.50 -2.99 -12.56
CA GLU A 223 12.37 -4.15 -13.45
C GLU A 223 11.59 -3.80 -14.73
N ASN A 224 10.57 -2.96 -14.63
CA ASN A 224 9.72 -2.50 -15.74
C ASN A 224 9.30 -1.02 -15.55
N PRO A 225 10.10 -0.06 -16.01
CA PRO A 225 9.87 1.37 -15.74
C PRO A 225 8.54 1.93 -16.25
N GLY A 226 8.01 1.39 -17.34
CA GLY A 226 6.74 1.81 -17.94
C GLY A 226 5.54 0.99 -17.51
N LEU A 227 5.74 -0.14 -16.84
CA LEU A 227 4.72 -1.14 -16.53
C LEU A 227 3.94 -1.63 -17.76
N GLU A 228 4.55 -1.58 -18.95
CA GLU A 228 3.91 -1.75 -20.26
C GLU A 228 3.34 -3.16 -20.44
N ASP A 229 3.95 -4.16 -19.79
CA ASP A 229 3.50 -5.56 -19.85
C ASP A 229 2.53 -5.93 -18.73
N VAL A 230 2.08 -4.95 -17.92
CA VAL A 230 1.19 -5.17 -16.78
C VAL A 230 -0.23 -4.78 -17.14
N SER A 231 -1.18 -5.73 -17.06
CA SER A 231 -2.60 -5.42 -17.22
C SER A 231 -3.11 -4.53 -16.10
N ASP A 232 -4.00 -3.60 -16.44
CA ASP A 232 -4.71 -2.74 -15.48
C ASP A 232 -5.84 -3.47 -14.72
N TYR A 233 -6.20 -4.69 -15.12
CA TYR A 233 -7.19 -5.52 -14.43
C TYR A 233 -6.70 -5.91 -13.04
N THR A 234 -7.39 -5.44 -11.99
CA THR A 234 -7.02 -5.74 -10.60
C THR A 234 -8.15 -6.45 -9.86
N ALA A 235 -7.90 -7.70 -9.45
CA ALA A 235 -8.81 -8.45 -8.59
C ALA A 235 -8.75 -7.96 -7.13
N ASP A 236 -9.78 -8.27 -6.36
CA ASP A 236 -9.78 -8.18 -4.90
C ASP A 236 -9.89 -9.58 -4.28
N SER A 237 -9.34 -9.75 -3.09
CA SER A 237 -9.29 -11.01 -2.35
C SER A 237 -10.39 -11.14 -1.28
N GLY A 238 -11.29 -10.17 -1.18
CA GLY A 238 -12.42 -10.13 -0.26
C GLY A 238 -12.22 -9.20 0.94
N GLU A 239 -11.03 -9.11 1.51
CA GLU A 239 -10.78 -8.38 2.75
C GLU A 239 -11.05 -6.88 2.64
N GLY A 240 -10.73 -6.26 1.50
CA GLY A 240 -11.07 -4.87 1.23
C GLY A 240 -12.58 -4.63 1.22
N ARG A 241 -13.38 -5.59 0.71
CA ARG A 241 -14.85 -5.53 0.76
C ARG A 241 -15.35 -5.65 2.18
N TRP A 242 -14.90 -6.66 2.92
CA TRP A 242 -15.30 -6.88 4.31
C TRP A 242 -14.95 -5.69 5.20
N THR A 243 -13.80 -5.05 4.96
CA THR A 243 -13.41 -3.82 5.66
C THR A 243 -14.42 -2.69 5.41
N VAL A 244 -14.86 -2.50 4.16
CA VAL A 244 -15.87 -1.48 3.82
C VAL A 244 -17.26 -1.87 4.35
N GLU A 245 -17.65 -3.15 4.29
CA GLU A 245 -18.89 -3.66 4.89
C GLU A 245 -18.94 -3.39 6.39
N GLU A 246 -17.86 -3.64 7.11
CA GLU A 246 -17.75 -3.35 8.54
C GLU A 246 -17.81 -1.84 8.83
N ALA A 247 -17.14 -1.03 8.02
CA ALA A 247 -17.23 0.42 8.15
C ALA A 247 -18.67 0.92 8.01
N ILE A 248 -19.45 0.36 7.07
CA ILE A 248 -20.88 0.68 6.91
C ILE A 248 -21.65 0.21 8.14
N ALA A 249 -21.45 -1.03 8.60
CA ALA A 249 -22.15 -1.60 9.75
C ALA A 249 -21.92 -0.80 11.04
N LEU A 250 -20.69 -0.27 11.21
CA LEU A 250 -20.27 0.50 12.38
C LEU A 250 -20.37 2.02 12.20
N SER A 251 -20.88 2.50 11.04
CA SER A 251 -20.95 3.93 10.71
C SER A 251 -19.59 4.64 10.77
N VAL A 252 -18.52 3.96 10.39
CA VAL A 252 -17.16 4.52 10.33
C VAL A 252 -16.92 5.14 8.96
N PRO A 253 -16.59 6.44 8.84
CA PRO A 253 -16.23 7.05 7.57
C PRO A 253 -14.93 6.44 7.02
N MET A 254 -14.96 5.91 5.77
CA MET A 254 -13.82 5.21 5.19
C MET A 254 -13.60 5.60 3.70
N PRO A 255 -13.40 6.89 3.38
CA PRO A 255 -13.36 7.36 2.00
C PRO A 255 -12.18 6.79 1.20
N VAL A 256 -10.97 6.69 1.78
CA VAL A 256 -9.75 6.25 1.09
C VAL A 256 -9.82 4.77 0.69
N ILE A 257 -10.16 3.90 1.63
CA ILE A 257 -10.23 2.45 1.39
C ILE A 257 -11.39 2.12 0.45
N SER A 258 -12.55 2.79 0.62
CA SER A 258 -13.69 2.60 -0.28
C SER A 258 -13.35 3.03 -1.72
N ALA A 259 -12.69 4.16 -1.91
CA ALA A 259 -12.26 4.62 -3.22
C ALA A 259 -11.30 3.63 -3.89
N SER A 260 -10.31 3.12 -3.15
CA SER A 260 -9.36 2.12 -3.66
C SER A 260 -10.02 0.80 -4.05
N LEU A 261 -11.05 0.36 -3.32
CA LEU A 261 -11.84 -0.82 -3.67
C LEU A 261 -12.66 -0.59 -4.94
N PHE A 262 -13.32 0.56 -5.07
CA PHE A 262 -14.13 0.90 -6.25
C PHE A 262 -13.27 1.09 -7.50
N ALA A 263 -12.04 1.61 -7.36
CA ALA A 263 -11.10 1.66 -8.46
C ALA A 263 -10.77 0.26 -9.02
N ARG A 264 -10.61 -0.76 -8.14
CA ARG A 264 -10.48 -2.15 -8.59
C ARG A 264 -11.73 -2.68 -9.29
N PHE A 265 -12.93 -2.25 -8.89
CA PHE A 265 -14.14 -2.62 -9.61
C PHE A 265 -14.19 -1.96 -11.00
N ALA A 266 -13.80 -0.68 -11.08
CA ALA A 266 -13.73 0.04 -12.34
C ALA A 266 -12.72 -0.59 -13.32
N SER A 267 -11.56 -1.06 -12.82
CA SER A 267 -10.53 -1.69 -13.65
C SER A 267 -10.98 -2.98 -14.36
N ARG A 268 -12.12 -3.55 -13.95
CA ARG A 268 -12.69 -4.79 -14.52
C ARG A 268 -13.76 -4.52 -15.57
N GLN A 269 -14.09 -3.24 -15.81
CA GLN A 269 -15.12 -2.85 -16.77
C GLN A 269 -14.48 -2.46 -18.11
N GLU A 270 -14.83 -3.13 -19.20
CA GLU A 270 -14.44 -2.72 -20.55
C GLU A 270 -15.07 -1.37 -20.94
N SER A 271 -16.28 -1.10 -20.45
CA SER A 271 -16.98 0.16 -20.58
C SER A 271 -17.70 0.50 -19.28
N SER A 272 -18.02 1.76 -19.07
CA SER A 272 -18.74 2.23 -17.86
C SER A 272 -20.20 2.55 -18.18
N PRO A 273 -21.17 1.67 -17.87
CA PRO A 273 -22.60 1.96 -18.04
C PRO A 273 -23.04 3.22 -17.27
N THR A 274 -22.41 3.48 -16.12
CA THR A 274 -22.64 4.69 -15.33
C THR A 274 -22.31 5.93 -16.13
N MET A 275 -21.14 5.97 -16.77
CA MET A 275 -20.72 7.14 -17.56
C MET A 275 -21.52 7.26 -18.86
N GLN A 276 -21.95 6.15 -19.46
CA GLN A 276 -22.86 6.16 -20.59
C GLN A 276 -24.21 6.79 -20.21
N ALA A 277 -24.78 6.42 -19.08
CA ALA A 277 -26.01 7.02 -18.57
C ALA A 277 -25.86 8.51 -18.27
N VAL A 278 -24.74 8.92 -17.68
CA VAL A 278 -24.43 10.36 -17.44
C VAL A 278 -24.34 11.12 -18.77
N ALA A 279 -23.66 10.58 -19.77
CA ALA A 279 -23.57 11.20 -21.10
C ALA A 279 -24.94 11.35 -21.75
N ALA A 280 -25.76 10.29 -21.72
CA ALA A 280 -27.13 10.31 -22.24
C ALA A 280 -28.01 11.36 -21.53
N LEU A 281 -27.95 11.42 -20.18
CA LEU A 281 -28.71 12.44 -19.41
C LEU A 281 -28.25 13.84 -19.74
N ARG A 282 -26.96 14.12 -19.90
CA ARG A 282 -26.45 15.44 -20.31
C ARG A 282 -26.96 15.84 -21.68
N GLY A 283 -27.11 14.88 -22.62
CA GLY A 283 -27.75 15.12 -23.90
C GLY A 283 -29.21 15.51 -23.78
N GLN A 284 -29.98 14.82 -22.93
CA GLN A 284 -31.41 15.03 -22.78
C GLN A 284 -31.76 16.37 -22.09
N PHE A 285 -31.13 16.72 -20.99
CA PHE A 285 -31.49 17.94 -20.27
C PHE A 285 -30.75 19.19 -20.74
N GLY A 286 -29.53 19.05 -21.24
CA GLY A 286 -28.65 20.18 -21.58
C GLY A 286 -28.41 20.35 -23.09
N GLY A 287 -28.93 19.46 -23.94
CA GLY A 287 -28.64 19.45 -25.39
C GLY A 287 -27.14 19.25 -25.70
N HIS A 288 -26.35 18.75 -24.74
CA HIS A 288 -24.93 18.46 -24.98
C HIS A 288 -24.79 17.35 -26.01
N HIS A 289 -23.82 17.48 -26.91
CA HIS A 289 -23.47 16.41 -27.84
C HIS A 289 -23.13 15.11 -27.08
N VAL A 290 -23.84 14.05 -27.40
CA VAL A 290 -23.55 12.70 -26.91
C VAL A 290 -22.61 12.04 -27.91
N MET A 291 -21.37 11.81 -27.51
CA MET A 291 -20.34 11.25 -28.35
C MET A 291 -20.68 9.82 -28.76
N THR A 292 -20.37 9.45 -29.99
CA THR A 292 -20.37 8.06 -30.44
C THR A 292 -19.23 7.28 -29.77
N LEU A 293 -19.24 5.95 -29.89
CA LEU A 293 -18.13 5.12 -29.36
C LEU A 293 -16.81 5.51 -30.02
N GLU A 294 -16.82 5.72 -31.33
CA GLU A 294 -15.62 6.06 -32.13
C GLU A 294 -15.04 7.44 -31.73
N GLU A 295 -15.89 8.46 -31.56
CA GLU A 295 -15.47 9.78 -31.06
C GLU A 295 -14.88 9.68 -29.66
N GLY A 296 -15.50 8.88 -28.78
CA GLY A 296 -15.03 8.66 -27.41
C GLY A 296 -13.68 7.94 -27.36
N GLU A 297 -13.44 6.95 -28.21
CA GLU A 297 -12.17 6.25 -28.34
C GLU A 297 -11.05 7.18 -28.84
N SER A 298 -11.35 7.99 -29.87
CA SER A 298 -10.41 8.97 -30.39
C SER A 298 -9.95 9.96 -29.31
N LEU A 299 -10.89 10.51 -28.53
CA LEU A 299 -10.57 11.44 -27.44
C LEU A 299 -9.81 10.79 -26.28
N ARG A 300 -10.09 9.52 -25.99
CA ARG A 300 -9.29 8.77 -25.00
C ARG A 300 -7.84 8.59 -25.46
N ALA A 301 -7.66 8.26 -26.74
CA ALA A 301 -6.32 8.13 -27.32
C ALA A 301 -5.56 9.48 -27.30
N GLU A 302 -6.23 10.60 -27.60
CA GLU A 302 -5.64 11.95 -27.48
C GLU A 302 -5.29 12.30 -26.02
N ALA A 303 -6.18 11.99 -25.07
CA ALA A 303 -5.94 12.24 -23.65
C ALA A 303 -4.81 11.35 -23.10
N ALA A 304 -4.71 10.10 -23.56
CA ALA A 304 -3.63 9.20 -23.19
C ALA A 304 -2.26 9.66 -23.73
N ALA A 305 -2.23 10.32 -24.92
CA ALA A 305 -1.02 10.92 -25.44
C ALA A 305 -0.51 12.12 -24.60
N GLY A 306 -1.30 12.61 -23.64
CA GLY A 306 -0.96 13.63 -22.66
C GLY A 306 -0.79 15.05 -23.25
N PRO A 307 -0.62 16.06 -22.41
CA PRO A 307 -0.44 17.45 -22.82
C PRO A 307 0.88 17.73 -23.56
N LYS A 308 1.70 16.70 -23.80
CA LYS A 308 2.97 16.80 -24.54
C LYS A 308 2.84 17.49 -25.87
N THR A 309 1.69 17.34 -26.55
CA THR A 309 1.40 17.96 -27.85
C THR A 309 0.84 19.38 -27.74
N ALA A 310 0.02 19.67 -26.72
CA ALA A 310 -0.59 20.97 -26.52
C ALA A 310 0.43 22.02 -26.04
N ASP A 311 1.26 21.69 -25.05
CA ASP A 311 2.32 22.59 -24.56
C ASP A 311 3.45 22.73 -25.57
N ALA A 312 3.80 21.69 -26.31
CA ALA A 312 4.75 21.76 -27.41
C ALA A 312 4.22 22.60 -28.61
N ALA A 313 2.93 22.49 -28.91
CA ALA A 313 2.27 23.31 -29.91
C ALA A 313 2.17 24.77 -29.46
N ARG A 314 1.87 25.02 -28.19
CA ARG A 314 1.82 26.35 -27.58
C ARG A 314 3.21 26.99 -27.49
N ALA A 315 4.22 26.27 -27.06
CA ALA A 315 5.60 26.71 -27.05
C ALA A 315 6.15 26.98 -28.46
N LYS A 316 5.68 26.21 -29.46
CA LYS A 316 6.02 26.41 -30.88
C LYS A 316 5.30 27.62 -31.50
N ALA A 317 4.06 27.90 -31.06
CA ALA A 317 3.30 29.09 -31.43
C ALA A 317 3.91 30.36 -30.80
N GLU A 318 4.23 30.32 -29.51
CA GLU A 318 4.90 31.43 -28.80
C GLU A 318 6.30 31.76 -29.39
N ARG A 319 7.09 30.75 -29.76
CA ARG A 319 8.36 30.93 -30.49
C ARG A 319 8.19 31.47 -31.90
N LYS A 320 7.03 31.26 -32.54
CA LYS A 320 6.73 31.79 -33.87
C LYS A 320 6.29 33.25 -33.81
N GLU A 321 5.63 33.67 -32.73
CA GLU A 321 5.25 35.08 -32.49
C GLU A 321 6.41 35.96 -32.02
N GLU A 322 7.40 35.44 -31.29
CA GLU A 322 8.60 36.18 -30.86
C GLU A 322 9.59 36.49 -32.01
N LYS A 323 9.63 35.69 -33.07
CA LYS A 323 10.56 35.90 -34.17
C LYS A 323 10.32 37.14 -35.06
N PRO A 324 9.12 37.72 -35.22
CA PRO A 324 8.93 38.94 -35.99
C PRO A 324 9.35 40.24 -35.25
N ALA A 325 9.25 40.30 -33.90
CA ALA A 325 9.52 41.49 -33.11
C ALA A 325 11.04 41.76 -32.97
N ALA A 326 11.86 40.73 -32.80
CA ALA A 326 13.32 40.88 -32.67
C ALA A 326 14.00 41.32 -33.95
N ARG A 327 13.44 41.03 -35.14
CA ARG A 327 13.95 41.52 -36.44
C ARG A 327 13.59 42.99 -36.68
N ARG A 328 12.47 43.48 -36.13
CA ARG A 328 12.01 44.85 -36.31
C ARG A 328 12.77 45.82 -35.38
N THR A 329 13.14 45.40 -34.17
CA THR A 329 13.94 46.15 -33.22
C THR A 329 15.42 46.25 -33.64
N LYS A 330 16.01 45.17 -34.18
CA LYS A 330 17.40 45.23 -34.74
C LYS A 330 17.48 46.12 -35.98
N ARG A 331 16.44 46.20 -36.84
CA ARG A 331 16.44 47.10 -38.02
C ARG A 331 16.25 48.58 -37.65
N LYS A 332 15.52 48.90 -36.54
CA LYS A 332 15.41 50.27 -36.00
C LYS A 332 16.67 50.68 -35.28
N ALA A 333 17.34 49.78 -34.55
CA ALA A 333 18.60 50.09 -33.87
C ALA A 333 19.78 50.36 -34.87
N VAL A 334 19.85 49.61 -35.96
CA VAL A 334 20.88 49.81 -36.99
C VAL A 334 20.63 51.10 -37.79
N LYS A 335 19.37 51.54 -38.01
CA LYS A 335 19.07 52.82 -38.65
C LYS A 335 19.37 54.03 -37.74
N SER A 336 19.13 53.94 -36.43
CA SER A 336 19.46 54.95 -35.42
C SER A 336 20.97 55.10 -35.20
N ALA A 337 21.75 54.02 -35.32
CA ALA A 337 23.19 54.04 -35.19
C ALA A 337 23.89 54.70 -36.44
N ALA A 338 23.30 54.57 -37.64
CA ALA A 338 23.80 55.15 -38.85
C ALA A 338 23.57 56.71 -38.95
N ASP A 339 22.46 57.18 -38.34
CA ASP A 339 22.15 58.62 -38.27
C ASP A 339 22.97 59.38 -37.20
N LYS A 340 23.34 58.70 -36.07
CA LYS A 340 24.21 59.30 -35.04
C LYS A 340 25.69 59.32 -35.42
N GLY A 341 26.11 58.51 -36.37
CA GLY A 341 27.49 58.49 -36.86
C GLY A 341 27.85 59.66 -37.83
N ARG A 342 26.82 60.44 -38.27
CA ARG A 342 27.05 61.58 -39.15
C ARG A 342 27.11 62.93 -38.44
N GLU A 343 26.73 63.06 -37.16
CA GLU A 343 26.83 64.31 -36.36
C GLU A 343 28.03 64.38 -35.46
N ALA A 344 28.83 63.33 -35.29
CA ALA A 344 30.01 63.32 -34.42
C ALA A 344 31.36 63.66 -35.12
N ALA A 345 31.29 64.11 -36.38
CA ALA A 345 32.55 64.41 -37.12
C ALA A 345 32.93 65.91 -37.17
N SER A 346 32.34 66.76 -36.28
CA SER A 346 32.66 68.23 -36.30
C SER A 346 32.74 68.82 -34.88
N ALA A 347 33.60 68.31 -33.98
CA ALA A 347 34.07 69.06 -32.83
C ALA A 347 35.33 68.40 -32.27
N GLY A 348 36.43 69.05 -32.36
CA GLY A 348 37.75 68.68 -31.85
C GLY A 348 37.88 69.00 -30.35
N PRO A 349 39.05 68.70 -29.73
CA PRO A 349 39.16 68.30 -28.34
C PRO A 349 39.48 69.43 -27.36
N SER A 350 39.07 69.25 -26.08
CA SER A 350 39.71 69.99 -24.99
C SER A 350 39.89 69.09 -23.76
N SER A 351 41.03 69.15 -23.20
CA SER A 351 41.74 68.51 -22.11
C SER A 351 41.21 68.83 -20.72
N GLY A 352 41.49 67.90 -19.74
CA GLY A 352 41.51 68.21 -18.29
C GLY A 352 41.17 66.96 -17.46
N SER A 353 42.06 66.23 -16.99
CA SER A 353 42.84 66.05 -15.74
C SER A 353 42.00 65.88 -14.45
N GLY A 354 42.38 64.86 -13.66
CA GLY A 354 42.30 64.82 -12.20
C GLY A 354 41.39 63.68 -11.65
N SER A 355 41.94 62.74 -11.13
CA SER A 355 42.60 62.28 -9.91
C SER A 355 41.66 61.52 -8.99
N THR A 356 42.04 60.25 -8.74
CA THR A 356 42.29 59.56 -7.49
C THR A 356 41.26 59.68 -6.33
N THR A 357 40.85 58.63 -5.76
CA THR A 357 41.38 57.94 -4.57
C THR A 357 40.40 56.79 -4.14
N GLU A 358 40.91 55.67 -3.92
CA GLU A 358 40.94 54.62 -2.87
C GLU A 358 40.15 54.87 -1.56
N GLU A 359 39.66 53.83 -1.03
CA GLU A 359 39.79 53.14 0.28
C GLU A 359 38.52 52.38 0.61
N SER A 360 38.51 51.07 0.80
CA SER A 360 38.94 50.16 1.92
C SER A 360 38.15 50.31 3.20
N GLY A 361 37.79 49.17 3.77
CA GLY A 361 37.42 48.98 5.18
C GLY A 361 36.16 48.08 5.34
N ASP A 362 36.20 46.89 5.61
CA ASP A 362 36.59 46.01 6.71
C ASP A 362 35.57 45.96 7.89
N THR A 363 35.21 44.71 8.22
CA THR A 363 34.82 44.13 9.53
C THR A 363 33.56 44.64 10.25
N GLU A 364 32.70 43.80 10.81
CA GLU A 364 32.89 42.96 12.00
C GLU A 364 31.64 42.13 12.39
N LYS A 365 31.92 41.06 13.06
CA LYS A 365 31.08 40.08 13.75
C LYS A 365 30.09 40.67 14.76
N SER A 366 28.99 39.99 15.02
CA SER A 366 28.60 39.65 16.38
C SER A 366 27.68 38.45 16.48
N ARG A 367 28.09 37.53 17.37
CA ARG A 367 27.32 36.41 17.97
C ARG A 367 26.28 36.97 18.91
N SER A 368 25.14 36.28 19.07
CA SER A 368 24.42 36.23 20.35
C SER A 368 23.63 34.91 20.49
N THR A 369 23.99 34.21 21.52
CA THR A 369 23.38 33.05 22.18
C THR A 369 22.25 33.48 23.11
N ALA A 370 21.19 32.65 23.24
CA ALA A 370 20.42 32.42 24.46
C ALA A 370 19.33 31.36 24.21
N LYS A 371 19.45 30.17 24.79
CA LYS A 371 18.95 29.69 26.09
C LYS A 371 17.44 29.38 26.10
N SER A 372 17.17 28.06 26.25
CA SER A 372 15.91 27.48 26.74
C SER A 372 15.65 27.86 28.21
N PRO A 373 14.45 27.75 28.67
CA PRO A 373 14.29 27.22 30.01
C PRO A 373 13.30 26.05 30.19
N ASP A 374 13.61 25.36 31.26
CA ASP A 374 13.17 24.16 31.90
C ASP A 374 11.68 24.02 32.26
N ALA A 375 11.40 22.76 32.47
CA ALA A 375 10.37 22.02 33.16
C ALA A 375 9.66 22.66 34.37
N ALA A 376 8.37 22.36 34.52
CA ALA A 376 7.70 22.27 35.81
C ALA A 376 6.74 21.07 35.88
N LYS A 377 7.04 20.21 36.85
CA LYS A 377 6.23 19.10 37.35
C LYS A 377 5.03 19.63 38.13
N ALA A 378 3.89 18.99 38.07
CA ALA A 378 2.96 18.89 39.20
C ALA A 378 2.22 17.54 39.13
N GLY A 379 2.31 16.79 40.18
CA GLY A 379 1.70 15.50 40.45
C GLY A 379 0.29 15.62 41.10
N PRO A 380 -0.25 14.52 41.67
CA PRO A 380 -1.67 14.17 41.54
C PRO A 380 -2.49 14.57 42.78
N THR A 381 -3.81 14.74 42.57
CA THR A 381 -4.78 14.72 43.66
C THR A 381 -5.85 13.68 43.44
N SER A 382 -5.96 12.80 44.40
CA SER A 382 -7.01 11.83 44.68
C SER A 382 -8.35 12.53 45.02
N GLY A 383 -9.45 11.95 44.60
CA GLY A 383 -10.80 12.35 45.04
C GLY A 383 -11.80 11.21 44.80
N THR A 384 -12.12 10.54 45.88
CA THR A 384 -13.15 9.51 46.11
C THR A 384 -14.58 10.08 46.07
N GLY A 385 -15.56 9.25 45.69
CA GLY A 385 -17.00 9.46 45.95
C GLY A 385 -17.84 8.76 44.87
N SER A 386 -18.29 7.63 45.03
CA SER A 386 -19.42 6.98 45.67
C SER A 386 -20.83 7.40 45.15
N THR A 387 -21.55 6.37 44.68
CA THR A 387 -22.97 5.96 44.77
C THR A 387 -24.01 6.47 43.73
N ASN A 388 -24.72 5.42 43.26
CA ASN A 388 -26.17 5.29 42.90
C ASN A 388 -26.68 6.06 41.66
N ASP A 389 -27.13 5.36 40.66
CA ASP A 389 -28.33 4.48 40.44
C ASP A 389 -28.10 3.59 39.21
#